data_b9c3789581996e8ee822b08b3a82ef6b
#
_entry.id   b9c3789581996e8ee822b08b3a82ef6b
#
_cell.length_a   1.000
_cell.length_b   1.000
_cell.length_c   1.000
_cell.angle_alpha   90.00
_cell.angle_beta   90.00
_cell.angle_gamma   90.00
#
_symmetry.space_group_name_H-M   'P 1'
#
loop_
_entity.id
_entity.type
_entity.pdbx_description
1 polymer ?
#
loop_
_entity_poly.entity_id
_entity_poly.type
_entity_poly.pdbx_seq_one_letter_code
_entity_poly.pdbx_strand_id
1 'polypeptide(L)'
;REYEVRCLYASSASVYEWWMNPYAISKKVNEIQAPPDSVGMRFFNVYAPKVSRSDMLYRMLETKTATYLTRHKRDWIHVDDVVYAIATLMPSTYTGVIDVGTGNPVAVIDLAMKMGMGHLPIKEETPGERDITCADTTELRKLGWMPTINILDTV
;
A
#
# COMPACT_ATOMS: atom_id res chain seq x y z
N ARG A 1 -24.48 10.23 16.33
CA ARG A 1 -24.23 8.81 16.11
C ARG A 1 -25.35 7.98 16.68
N GLU A 2 -25.86 7.05 15.89
CA GLU A 2 -26.91 6.12 16.35
C GLU A 2 -26.29 4.95 17.15
N TYR A 3 -25.00 4.66 16.91
CA TYR A 3 -24.23 3.62 17.61
C TYR A 3 -22.84 4.13 17.97
N GLU A 4 -22.34 3.82 19.17
CA GLU A 4 -20.97 4.08 19.61
C GLU A 4 -20.04 2.96 19.13
N VAL A 5 -19.88 2.83 17.82
CA VAL A 5 -19.02 1.79 17.21
C VAL A 5 -17.77 2.44 16.63
N ARG A 6 -16.61 1.93 17.02
CA ARG A 6 -15.32 2.30 16.44
C ARG A 6 -15.24 1.84 14.98
N CYS A 7 -14.77 2.71 14.10
CA CYS A 7 -14.66 2.43 12.67
C CYS A 7 -13.18 2.33 12.24
N LEU A 8 -12.83 1.25 11.55
CA LEU A 8 -11.61 1.16 10.77
C LEU A 8 -11.98 1.33 9.30
N TYR A 9 -11.31 2.23 8.58
CA TYR A 9 -11.63 2.50 7.18
C TYR A 9 -10.38 2.51 6.29
N ALA A 10 -10.56 2.19 5.01
CA ALA A 10 -9.49 2.18 4.03
C ALA A 10 -9.18 3.59 3.53
N SER A 11 -7.99 4.08 3.85
CA SER A 11 -7.34 5.21 3.20
C SER A 11 -6.26 4.70 2.23
N SER A 12 -5.32 5.53 1.82
CA SER A 12 -4.27 5.20 0.86
C SER A 12 -3.02 6.04 1.08
N ALA A 13 -1.86 5.49 0.80
CA ALA A 13 -0.59 6.23 0.74
C ALA A 13 -0.62 7.41 -0.26
N SER A 14 -1.53 7.39 -1.24
CA SER A 14 -1.72 8.50 -2.19
C SER A 14 -2.08 9.82 -1.52
N VAL A 15 -2.60 9.83 -0.29
CA VAL A 15 -2.96 11.06 0.45
C VAL A 15 -1.75 11.93 0.79
N TYR A 16 -0.54 11.42 0.76
CA TYR A 16 0.67 12.22 1.01
C TYR A 16 0.90 13.30 -0.06
N GLU A 17 0.42 13.05 -1.28
CA GLU A 17 0.40 14.00 -2.39
C GLU A 17 -1.02 14.07 -2.96
N TRP A 18 -1.98 14.33 -2.09
CA TRP A 18 -3.41 14.27 -2.38
C TRP A 18 -3.85 15.12 -3.57
N TRP A 19 -3.10 16.19 -3.89
CA TRP A 19 -3.39 17.11 -5.00
C TRP A 19 -3.06 16.52 -6.39
N MET A 20 -2.35 15.39 -6.47
CA MET A 20 -1.87 14.85 -7.75
C MET A 20 -2.97 14.19 -8.59
N ASN A 21 -4.00 13.65 -7.96
CA ASN A 21 -5.08 12.98 -8.69
C ASN A 21 -6.40 12.89 -7.89
N PRO A 22 -7.56 12.74 -8.58
CA PRO A 22 -8.87 12.70 -7.92
C PRO A 22 -9.05 11.57 -6.90
N TYR A 23 -8.43 10.41 -7.11
CA TYR A 23 -8.46 9.32 -6.14
C TYR A 23 -7.80 9.73 -4.82
N ALA A 24 -6.62 10.32 -4.88
CA ALA A 24 -5.90 10.81 -3.69
C ALA A 24 -6.71 11.88 -2.95
N ILE A 25 -7.36 12.80 -3.69
CA ILE A 25 -8.29 13.80 -3.11
C ILE A 25 -9.42 13.10 -2.35
N SER A 26 -10.07 12.11 -2.96
CA SER A 26 -11.19 11.40 -2.33
C SER A 26 -10.79 10.71 -1.02
N LYS A 27 -9.59 10.11 -0.98
CA LYS A 27 -9.06 9.48 0.23
C LYS A 27 -8.70 10.51 1.30
N LYS A 28 -8.16 11.66 0.92
CA LYS A 28 -7.89 12.77 1.85
C LYS A 28 -9.18 13.33 2.46
N VAL A 29 -10.24 13.47 1.67
CA VAL A 29 -11.56 13.90 2.16
C VAL A 29 -12.11 12.89 3.18
N ASN A 30 -11.97 11.58 2.93
CA ASN A 30 -12.36 10.55 3.89
C ASN A 30 -11.63 10.71 5.24
N GLU A 31 -10.33 11.00 5.23
CA GLU A 31 -9.56 11.24 6.46
C GLU A 31 -10.06 12.48 7.24
N ILE A 32 -10.40 13.57 6.51
CA ILE A 32 -10.89 14.82 7.12
C ILE A 32 -12.28 14.64 7.73
N GLN A 33 -13.14 13.85 7.09
CA GLN A 33 -14.53 13.64 7.53
C GLN A 33 -14.69 12.47 8.51
N ALA A 34 -13.63 11.70 8.75
CA ALA A 34 -13.68 10.54 9.61
C ALA A 34 -14.02 10.91 11.08
N PRO A 35 -14.81 10.09 11.78
CA PRO A 35 -15.07 10.29 13.20
C PRO A 35 -13.77 10.27 14.02
N PRO A 36 -13.67 11.06 15.13
CA PRO A 36 -12.44 11.20 15.92
C PRO A 36 -11.90 9.89 16.51
N ASP A 37 -12.78 8.91 16.78
CA ASP A 37 -12.44 7.60 17.34
C ASP A 37 -12.21 6.51 16.27
N SER A 38 -12.14 6.90 15.00
CA SER A 38 -11.88 6.00 13.89
C SER A 38 -10.37 5.84 13.60
N VAL A 39 -10.05 4.81 12.82
CA VAL A 39 -8.69 4.58 12.31
C VAL A 39 -8.72 4.53 10.78
N GLY A 40 -8.02 5.47 10.14
CA GLY A 40 -7.78 5.47 8.72
C GLY A 40 -6.49 4.71 8.38
N MET A 41 -6.61 3.59 7.70
CA MET A 41 -5.47 2.78 7.29
C MET A 41 -4.99 3.23 5.92
N ARG A 42 -3.82 3.86 5.82
CA ARG A 42 -3.17 4.24 4.57
C ARG A 42 -2.46 3.03 3.99
N PHE A 43 -3.16 2.28 3.15
CA PHE A 43 -2.57 1.14 2.48
C PHE A 43 -1.56 1.58 1.43
N PHE A 44 -0.40 0.92 1.43
CA PHE A 44 0.61 1.01 0.39
C PHE A 44 0.33 0.01 -0.74
N ASN A 45 1.33 -0.51 -1.42
CA ASN A 45 1.08 -1.40 -2.57
C ASN A 45 0.74 -2.82 -2.11
N VAL A 46 -0.54 -3.05 -1.80
CA VAL A 46 -1.02 -4.39 -1.39
C VAL A 46 -0.95 -5.35 -2.56
N TYR A 47 -0.39 -6.53 -2.34
CA TYR A 47 -0.36 -7.61 -3.33
C TYR A 47 -0.79 -8.95 -2.73
N ALA A 48 -1.30 -9.82 -3.61
CA ALA A 48 -1.60 -11.22 -3.30
C ALA A 48 -1.34 -12.06 -4.55
N PRO A 49 -0.46 -13.08 -4.50
CA PRO A 49 -0.22 -13.97 -5.62
C PRO A 49 -1.52 -14.57 -6.15
N LYS A 50 -1.69 -14.57 -7.48
CA LYS A 50 -2.86 -15.10 -8.22
C LYS A 50 -4.20 -14.38 -7.97
N VAL A 51 -4.34 -13.55 -6.93
CA VAL A 51 -5.60 -12.93 -6.51
C VAL A 51 -5.65 -11.42 -6.77
N SER A 52 -4.50 -10.74 -6.88
CA SER A 52 -4.44 -9.30 -7.19
C SER A 52 -5.21 -8.98 -8.47
N ARG A 53 -5.86 -7.80 -8.49
CA ARG A 53 -6.62 -7.34 -9.66
C ARG A 53 -5.71 -7.27 -10.90
N SER A 54 -6.27 -7.53 -12.08
CA SER A 54 -5.55 -7.61 -13.35
C SER A 54 -4.86 -6.30 -13.77
N ASP A 55 -5.38 -5.16 -13.32
CA ASP A 55 -4.85 -3.82 -13.59
C ASP A 55 -3.76 -3.38 -12.61
N MET A 56 -3.44 -4.17 -11.58
CA MET A 56 -2.37 -3.87 -10.65
C MET A 56 -1.01 -4.33 -11.19
N LEU A 57 0.00 -3.51 -10.98
CA LEU A 57 1.37 -3.78 -11.49
C LEU A 57 1.89 -5.17 -11.08
N TYR A 58 1.70 -5.59 -9.82
CA TYR A 58 2.10 -6.93 -9.38
C TYR A 58 1.49 -8.02 -10.26
N ARG A 59 0.16 -7.95 -10.51
CA ARG A 59 -0.54 -8.94 -11.33
C ARG A 59 -0.11 -8.90 -12.78
N MET A 60 0.15 -7.70 -13.32
CA MET A 60 0.64 -7.55 -14.70
C MET A 60 2.04 -8.18 -14.87
N LEU A 61 2.91 -8.06 -13.88
CA LEU A 61 4.21 -8.76 -13.89
C LEU A 61 4.04 -10.27 -13.75
N GLU A 62 3.19 -10.73 -12.83
CA GLU A 62 2.93 -12.15 -12.59
C GLU A 62 2.34 -12.85 -13.83
N THR A 63 1.41 -12.19 -14.53
CA THR A 63 0.76 -12.73 -15.75
C THR A 63 1.50 -12.44 -17.04
N LYS A 64 2.67 -11.77 -16.96
CA LYS A 64 3.47 -11.38 -18.13
C LYS A 64 2.75 -10.42 -19.10
N THR A 65 1.83 -9.60 -18.58
CA THR A 65 1.05 -8.62 -19.38
C THR A 65 1.57 -7.20 -19.26
N ALA A 66 2.56 -6.94 -18.39
CA ALA A 66 3.23 -5.64 -18.33
C ALA A 66 3.98 -5.36 -19.63
N THR A 67 3.89 -4.12 -20.12
CA THR A 67 4.49 -3.69 -21.39
C THR A 67 5.69 -2.76 -21.21
N TYR A 68 5.84 -2.19 -20.02
CA TYR A 68 6.98 -1.33 -19.65
C TYR A 68 7.23 -1.42 -18.14
N LEU A 69 8.39 -0.95 -17.70
CA LEU A 69 8.76 -0.77 -16.30
C LEU A 69 8.96 0.71 -15.99
N THR A 70 9.04 1.04 -14.72
CA THR A 70 9.40 2.37 -14.23
C THR A 70 10.54 2.27 -13.23
N ARG A 71 11.25 3.40 -12.99
CA ARG A 71 12.33 3.45 -11.98
C ARG A 71 11.81 3.61 -10.55
N HIS A 72 10.50 3.58 -10.36
CA HIS A 72 9.87 3.75 -9.06
C HIS A 72 10.28 2.67 -8.06
N LYS A 73 10.30 3.06 -6.78
CA LYS A 73 10.31 2.12 -5.65
C LYS A 73 8.96 2.14 -4.98
N ARG A 74 8.44 0.98 -4.67
CA ARG A 74 7.13 0.81 -4.03
C ARG A 74 7.28 0.00 -2.75
N ASP A 75 6.57 0.43 -1.72
CA ASP A 75 6.39 -0.36 -0.51
C ASP A 75 5.31 -1.40 -0.78
N TRP A 76 5.75 -2.64 -0.95
CA TRP A 76 4.89 -3.78 -1.26
C TRP A 76 4.55 -4.53 0.02
N ILE A 77 3.27 -4.65 0.32
CA ILE A 77 2.79 -5.38 1.48
C ILE A 77 1.89 -6.54 1.06
N HIS A 78 2.16 -7.74 1.59
CA HIS A 78 1.31 -8.90 1.34
C HIS A 78 -0.05 -8.76 2.02
N VAL A 79 -1.11 -9.29 1.40
CA VAL A 79 -2.47 -9.19 1.94
C VAL A 79 -2.59 -9.79 3.34
N ASP A 80 -1.86 -10.86 3.66
CA ASP A 80 -1.88 -11.48 5.00
C ASP A 80 -1.30 -10.55 6.06
N ASP A 81 -0.24 -9.79 5.75
CA ASP A 81 0.30 -8.77 6.66
C ASP A 81 -0.68 -7.61 6.84
N VAL A 82 -1.48 -7.26 5.81
CA VAL A 82 -2.58 -6.30 5.92
C VAL A 82 -3.67 -6.82 6.85
N VAL A 83 -4.09 -8.08 6.70
CA VAL A 83 -5.07 -8.71 7.60
C VAL A 83 -4.57 -8.73 9.03
N TYR A 84 -3.29 -9.04 9.23
CA TYR A 84 -2.66 -9.00 10.56
C TYR A 84 -2.65 -7.57 11.13
N ALA A 85 -2.37 -6.53 10.32
CA ALA A 85 -2.44 -5.14 10.77
C ALA A 85 -3.86 -4.75 11.20
N ILE A 86 -4.89 -5.13 10.44
CA ILE A 86 -6.29 -4.91 10.78
C ILE A 86 -6.63 -5.60 12.11
N ALA A 87 -6.26 -6.87 12.27
CA ALA A 87 -6.50 -7.64 13.50
C ALA A 87 -5.81 -7.02 14.73
N THR A 88 -4.62 -6.43 14.55
CA THR A 88 -3.90 -5.70 15.60
C THR A 88 -4.59 -4.38 15.96
N LEU A 89 -5.10 -3.65 14.98
CA LEU A 89 -5.76 -2.37 15.18
C LEU A 89 -7.16 -2.50 15.81
N MET A 90 -7.89 -3.57 15.51
CA MET A 90 -9.27 -3.76 16.00
C MET A 90 -9.41 -3.64 17.53
N PRO A 91 -8.61 -4.34 18.36
CA PRO A 91 -8.70 -4.24 19.82
C PRO A 91 -7.92 -3.05 20.40
N SER A 92 -7.12 -2.32 19.61
CA SER A 92 -6.26 -1.25 20.09
C SER A 92 -7.07 0.01 20.43
N THR A 93 -6.49 0.91 21.21
CA THR A 93 -7.04 2.25 21.51
C THR A 93 -6.53 3.33 20.54
N TYR A 94 -5.76 2.96 19.52
CA TYR A 94 -5.21 3.90 18.54
C TYR A 94 -6.33 4.59 17.78
N THR A 95 -6.21 5.89 17.55
CA THR A 95 -7.16 6.70 16.74
C THR A 95 -6.37 7.58 15.75
N GLY A 96 -7.05 8.02 14.70
CA GLY A 96 -6.44 8.84 13.66
C GLY A 96 -6.04 8.03 12.42
N VAL A 97 -4.93 8.38 11.80
CA VAL A 97 -4.46 7.72 10.56
C VAL A 97 -3.16 6.96 10.81
N ILE A 98 -3.00 5.82 10.15
CA ILE A 98 -1.82 4.95 10.31
C ILE A 98 -1.42 4.35 8.97
N ASP A 99 -0.12 4.29 8.71
CA ASP A 99 0.41 3.66 7.51
C ASP A 99 0.41 2.14 7.64
N VAL A 100 -0.03 1.46 6.59
CA VAL A 100 -0.03 -0.01 6.48
C VAL A 100 0.80 -0.40 5.26
N GLY A 101 2.07 -0.61 5.50
CA GLY A 101 3.11 -0.99 4.55
C GLY A 101 4.26 -1.67 5.29
N THR A 102 5.31 -2.07 4.60
CA THR A 102 6.44 -2.79 5.20
C THR A 102 7.53 -1.85 5.75
N GLY A 103 7.60 -0.62 5.24
CA GLY A 103 8.72 0.30 5.48
C GLY A 103 9.99 -0.06 4.67
N ASN A 104 9.90 -1.01 3.75
CA ASN A 104 11.03 -1.48 2.93
C ASN A 104 10.67 -1.45 1.44
N PRO A 105 10.82 -0.30 0.77
CA PRO A 105 10.46 -0.17 -0.63
C PRO A 105 11.38 -0.97 -1.55
N VAL A 106 10.79 -1.72 -2.48
CA VAL A 106 11.49 -2.50 -3.52
C VAL A 106 11.30 -1.81 -4.87
N ALA A 107 12.37 -1.75 -5.66
CA ALA A 107 12.30 -1.18 -7.01
C ALA A 107 11.45 -2.07 -7.93
N VAL A 108 10.62 -1.43 -8.77
CA VAL A 108 9.80 -2.12 -9.76
C VAL A 108 10.68 -2.96 -10.69
N ILE A 109 11.85 -2.46 -11.05
CA ILE A 109 12.83 -3.16 -11.92
C ILE A 109 13.33 -4.43 -11.24
N ASP A 110 13.69 -4.38 -9.94
CA ASP A 110 14.22 -5.54 -9.21
C ASP A 110 13.15 -6.64 -9.09
N LEU A 111 11.92 -6.26 -8.79
CA LEU A 111 10.78 -7.19 -8.78
C LEU A 111 10.55 -7.80 -10.16
N ALA A 112 10.54 -6.98 -11.21
CA ALA A 112 10.35 -7.44 -12.58
C ALA A 112 11.47 -8.40 -13.02
N MET A 113 12.73 -8.12 -12.66
CA MET A 113 13.85 -9.02 -12.94
C MET A 113 13.64 -10.39 -12.30
N LYS A 114 13.24 -10.41 -11.02
CA LYS A 114 12.95 -11.66 -10.31
C LYS A 114 11.79 -12.45 -10.93
N MET A 115 10.80 -11.75 -11.45
CA MET A 115 9.66 -12.34 -12.16
C MET A 115 9.94 -12.66 -13.64
N GLY A 116 11.18 -12.49 -14.13
CA GLY A 116 11.58 -12.76 -15.52
C GLY A 116 11.05 -11.75 -16.53
N MET A 117 10.77 -10.51 -16.10
CA MET A 117 10.25 -9.40 -16.93
C MET A 117 11.23 -8.22 -17.03
N GLY A 118 12.47 -8.39 -16.58
CA GLY A 118 13.49 -7.33 -16.58
C GLY A 118 13.94 -6.83 -17.97
N HIS A 119 13.51 -7.49 -19.04
CA HIS A 119 13.81 -7.13 -20.44
C HIS A 119 12.89 -6.04 -21.01
N LEU A 120 11.84 -5.66 -20.27
CA LEU A 120 10.89 -4.65 -20.73
C LEU A 120 11.51 -3.25 -20.80
N PRO A 121 11.02 -2.39 -21.72
CA PRO A 121 11.50 -1.01 -21.83
C PRO A 121 11.15 -0.23 -20.56
N ILE A 122 12.01 0.73 -20.21
CA ILE A 122 11.79 1.62 -19.06
C ILE A 122 11.11 2.89 -19.55
N LYS A 123 9.98 3.23 -18.94
CA LYS A 123 9.31 4.52 -19.11
C LYS A 123 9.86 5.50 -18.08
N GLU A 124 10.49 6.56 -18.54
CA GLU A 124 11.23 7.50 -17.68
C GLU A 124 10.28 8.47 -16.93
N GLU A 125 9.15 8.86 -17.54
CA GLU A 125 8.21 9.82 -16.95
C GLU A 125 6.84 9.18 -16.68
N THR A 126 6.36 9.36 -15.46
CA THR A 126 5.02 8.95 -15.02
C THR A 126 4.36 10.09 -14.23
N PRO A 127 3.87 11.14 -14.93
CA PRO A 127 3.24 12.27 -14.27
C PRO A 127 2.12 11.84 -13.32
N GLY A 128 2.09 12.45 -12.13
CA GLY A 128 1.09 12.11 -11.10
C GLY A 128 1.42 10.90 -10.23
N GLU A 129 2.62 10.32 -10.37
CA GLU A 129 3.11 9.25 -9.53
C GLU A 129 4.36 9.67 -8.74
N ARG A 130 4.47 9.18 -7.51
CA ARG A 130 5.67 9.38 -6.67
C ARG A 130 6.79 8.44 -7.10
N ASP A 131 8.03 8.92 -7.07
CA ASP A 131 9.21 8.08 -7.35
C ASP A 131 9.38 6.96 -6.31
N ILE A 132 9.16 7.29 -5.03
CA ILE A 132 9.32 6.36 -3.93
C ILE A 132 8.11 6.45 -3.01
N THR A 133 7.55 5.29 -2.65
CA THR A 133 6.58 5.16 -1.56
C THR A 133 7.17 4.28 -0.47
N CYS A 134 7.09 4.74 0.79
CA CYS A 134 7.61 4.04 1.96
C CYS A 134 6.71 4.36 3.16
N ALA A 135 6.20 3.34 3.83
CA ALA A 135 5.37 3.47 5.02
C ALA A 135 6.19 3.85 6.24
N ASP A 136 5.65 4.73 7.08
CA ASP A 136 6.12 4.87 8.46
C ASP A 136 5.44 3.82 9.33
N THR A 137 6.16 2.76 9.66
CA THR A 137 5.63 1.64 10.44
C THR A 137 5.75 1.84 11.95
N THR A 138 6.22 2.99 12.42
CA THR A 138 6.54 3.25 13.84
C THR A 138 5.35 2.97 14.75
N GLU A 139 4.16 3.50 14.43
CA GLU A 139 2.99 3.34 15.28
C GLU A 139 2.44 1.91 15.27
N LEU A 140 2.43 1.23 14.12
CA LEU A 140 2.03 -0.18 14.05
C LEU A 140 2.98 -1.08 14.85
N ARG A 141 4.29 -0.82 14.78
CA ARG A 141 5.29 -1.57 15.56
C ARG A 141 5.11 -1.39 17.06
N LYS A 142 4.75 -0.20 17.54
CA LYS A 142 4.42 0.04 18.95
C LYS A 142 3.21 -0.78 19.40
N LEU A 143 2.30 -1.11 18.51
CA LEU A 143 1.15 -1.98 18.76
C LEU A 143 1.47 -3.49 18.66
N GLY A 144 2.74 -3.83 18.42
CA GLY A 144 3.21 -5.22 18.32
C GLY A 144 3.12 -5.84 16.92
N TRP A 145 2.73 -5.07 15.90
CA TRP A 145 2.71 -5.55 14.53
C TRP A 145 4.05 -5.40 13.84
N MET A 146 4.41 -6.39 13.04
CA MET A 146 5.56 -6.34 12.12
C MET A 146 5.20 -7.07 10.81
N PRO A 147 5.67 -6.58 9.64
CA PRO A 147 5.50 -7.33 8.39
C PRO A 147 6.34 -8.61 8.44
N THR A 148 5.77 -9.70 7.96
CA THR A 148 6.40 -11.03 8.00
C THR A 148 6.77 -11.54 6.60
N ILE A 149 6.18 -10.98 5.55
CA ILE A 149 6.34 -11.47 4.18
C ILE A 149 7.09 -10.45 3.34
N ASN A 150 8.25 -10.87 2.80
CA ASN A 150 9.01 -10.06 1.86
C ASN A 150 8.60 -10.43 0.43
N ILE A 151 8.26 -9.43 -0.39
CA ILE A 151 7.81 -9.65 -1.77
C ILE A 151 8.86 -10.41 -2.60
N LEU A 152 10.14 -10.14 -2.39
CA LEU A 152 11.21 -10.82 -3.14
C LEU A 152 11.34 -12.31 -2.79
N ASP A 153 10.75 -12.77 -1.70
CA ASP A 153 10.78 -14.19 -1.31
C ASP A 153 9.52 -14.95 -1.80
N THR A 154 8.52 -14.22 -2.31
CA THR A 154 7.25 -14.79 -2.81
C THR A 154 7.17 -14.94 -4.33
N VAL A 155 8.22 -14.54 -5.07
CA VAL A 155 8.28 -14.52 -6.54
C VAL A 155 9.51 -15.23 -7.08
#